data_08ed1571100111c3cb5b9ab452c178c0
#
_entry.id   08ed1571100111c3cb5b9ab452c178c0
#
_cell.length_a   1.000
_cell.length_b   1.000
_cell.length_c   1.000
_cell.angle_alpha   90.00
_cell.angle_beta   90.00
_cell.angle_gamma   90.00
#
_symmetry.space_group_name_H-M   'P 1'
#
loop_
_entity.id
_entity.type
_entity.pdbx_description
1 polymer ?
#
loop_
_entity_poly.entity_id
_entity_poly.type
_entity_poly.pdbx_seq_one_letter_code
_entity_poly.pdbx_strand_id
1 'polypeptide(L)'
;ITSSHVAYATATNTLGGSANMTFDGTNLTVAGNVTANSDIVLKDNVLTISNALDKVEAMRGVSFTRRSTGRTGIGVIAQEVREVLPEIVFENKNGLLSVDYGNISAVLIEAIKDLKAEIDALKKKLP
;
A
#
# COMPACT_ATOMS: atom_id res chain seq x y z
N ILE A 1 1.85 20.20 -23.23
CA ILE A 1 1.79 18.94 -22.44
C ILE A 1 1.52 17.81 -23.40
N THR A 2 2.38 16.81 -23.41
CA THR A 2 2.19 15.62 -24.22
C THR A 2 1.12 14.72 -23.60
N SER A 3 0.39 13.98 -24.44
CA SER A 3 -0.60 13.00 -23.98
C SER A 3 -0.02 12.08 -22.90
N SER A 4 -0.82 11.74 -21.91
CA SER A 4 -0.50 10.93 -20.72
C SER A 4 0.48 11.54 -19.71
N HIS A 5 1.04 12.72 -19.97
CA HIS A 5 1.84 13.41 -18.95
C HIS A 5 0.94 14.02 -17.87
N VAL A 6 1.36 13.91 -16.61
CA VAL A 6 0.72 14.63 -15.51
C VAL A 6 1.16 16.10 -15.57
N ALA A 7 0.19 17.01 -15.57
CA ALA A 7 0.49 18.43 -15.62
C ALA A 7 0.97 18.94 -14.25
N TYR A 8 1.99 19.77 -14.25
CA TYR A 8 2.48 20.47 -13.05
C TYR A 8 2.95 21.87 -13.40
N ALA A 9 3.00 22.74 -12.42
CA ALA A 9 3.51 24.10 -12.62
C ALA A 9 5.03 24.07 -12.78
N THR A 10 5.52 24.60 -13.90
CA THR A 10 6.98 24.75 -14.18
C THR A 10 7.48 26.14 -13.81
N ALA A 11 6.56 27.12 -13.77
CA ALA A 11 6.79 28.50 -13.34
C ALA A 11 5.44 29.11 -13.01
N THR A 12 5.42 30.36 -12.50
CA THR A 12 4.18 31.12 -12.27
C THR A 12 3.37 31.19 -13.58
N ASN A 13 2.12 30.75 -13.54
CA ASN A 13 1.21 30.72 -14.68
C ASN A 13 1.66 29.85 -15.88
N THR A 14 2.58 28.91 -15.65
CA THR A 14 3.07 28.03 -16.72
C THR A 14 2.85 26.57 -16.32
N LEU A 15 2.15 25.80 -17.17
CA LEU A 15 1.97 24.35 -16.99
C LEU A 15 2.89 23.59 -17.94
N GLY A 16 3.48 22.54 -17.42
CA GLY A 16 4.24 21.57 -18.18
C GLY A 16 3.87 20.15 -17.82
N GLY A 17 4.46 19.21 -18.48
CA GLY A 17 4.36 17.79 -18.19
C GLY A 17 5.69 17.12 -18.40
N SER A 18 5.88 15.96 -17.83
CA SER A 18 7.11 15.19 -17.96
C SER A 18 6.83 13.72 -18.27
N ALA A 19 7.64 13.13 -19.13
CA ALA A 19 7.60 11.69 -19.37
C ALA A 19 7.96 10.86 -18.14
N ASN A 20 8.53 11.50 -17.09
CA ASN A 20 8.88 10.84 -15.83
C ASN A 20 7.70 10.64 -14.88
N MET A 21 6.55 11.27 -15.16
CA MET A 21 5.31 11.04 -14.44
C MET A 21 4.16 11.05 -15.43
N THR A 22 3.56 9.89 -15.65
CA THR A 22 2.53 9.69 -16.67
C THR A 22 1.30 9.02 -16.09
N PHE A 23 0.14 9.38 -16.63
CA PHE A 23 -1.13 8.72 -16.34
C PHE A 23 -1.82 8.38 -17.66
N ASP A 24 -2.03 7.10 -17.91
CA ASP A 24 -2.58 6.61 -19.18
C ASP A 24 -4.13 6.49 -19.18
N GLY A 25 -4.77 6.99 -18.13
CA GLY A 25 -6.22 6.83 -17.90
C GLY A 25 -6.54 5.73 -16.88
N THR A 26 -5.59 4.88 -16.56
CA THR A 26 -5.75 3.76 -15.62
C THR A 26 -4.56 3.67 -14.67
N ASN A 27 -3.35 3.76 -15.19
CA ASN A 27 -2.11 3.56 -14.45
C ASN A 27 -1.34 4.86 -14.30
N LEU A 28 -0.84 5.12 -13.10
CA LEU A 28 0.15 6.16 -12.83
C LEU A 28 1.53 5.51 -12.83
N THR A 29 2.45 6.06 -13.64
CA THR A 29 3.84 5.60 -13.69
C THR A 29 4.77 6.74 -13.31
N VAL A 30 5.70 6.47 -12.41
CA VAL A 30 6.73 7.42 -11.95
C VAL A 30 8.09 6.80 -12.19
N ALA A 31 8.97 7.52 -12.89
CA ALA A 31 10.32 7.02 -13.22
C ALA A 31 11.28 7.06 -12.03
N GLY A 32 10.97 7.82 -10.99
CA GLY A 32 11.78 7.95 -9.79
C GLY A 32 11.13 7.31 -8.57
N ASN A 33 11.56 7.75 -7.41
CA ASN A 33 11.01 7.29 -6.14
C ASN A 33 9.67 7.97 -5.83
N VAL A 34 8.77 7.24 -5.19
CA VAL A 34 7.54 7.78 -4.61
C VAL A 34 7.70 7.80 -3.10
N THR A 35 7.66 8.99 -2.50
CA THR A 35 7.80 9.17 -1.06
C THR A 35 6.54 9.80 -0.49
N ALA A 36 6.16 9.39 0.72
CA ALA A 36 5.08 10.00 1.46
C ALA A 36 5.61 10.52 2.80
N ASN A 37 5.07 11.65 3.26
CA ASN A 37 5.45 12.23 4.55
C ASN A 37 5.13 11.24 5.68
N SER A 38 6.12 11.01 6.55
CA SER A 38 5.98 10.09 7.69
C SER A 38 6.67 10.63 8.95
N ASP A 39 6.87 11.93 9.02
CA ASP A 39 7.48 12.57 10.16
C ASP A 39 6.62 12.43 11.41
N ILE A 40 7.27 12.23 12.57
CA ILE A 40 6.57 12.10 13.86
C ILE A 40 5.74 13.34 14.20
N VAL A 41 6.15 14.52 13.73
CA VAL A 41 5.43 15.78 13.98
C VAL A 41 4.02 15.80 13.38
N LEU A 42 3.75 14.92 12.41
CA LEU A 42 2.44 14.80 11.76
C LEU A 42 1.52 13.78 12.43
N LYS A 43 1.95 13.17 13.53
CA LYS A 43 1.27 11.99 14.08
C LYS A 43 1.00 12.16 15.57
N ASP A 44 -0.19 11.79 15.97
CA ASP A 44 -0.60 11.67 17.37
C ASP A 44 -0.87 10.21 17.73
N ASN A 45 -0.86 9.90 19.02
CA ASN A 45 -1.24 8.59 19.55
C ASN A 45 -0.49 7.44 18.89
N VAL A 46 0.82 7.60 18.71
CA VAL A 46 1.67 6.60 18.07
C VAL A 46 1.81 5.37 18.97
N LEU A 47 1.30 4.24 18.50
CA LEU A 47 1.33 2.97 19.20
C LEU A 47 1.88 1.88 18.27
N THR A 48 2.63 0.96 18.85
CA THR A 48 3.07 -0.24 18.10
C THR A 48 1.85 -1.09 17.74
N ILE A 49 1.80 -1.58 16.51
CA ILE A 49 0.71 -2.45 16.05
C ILE A 49 0.74 -3.76 16.84
N SER A 50 -0.38 -4.11 17.45
CA SER A 50 -0.55 -5.36 18.20
C SER A 50 -1.19 -6.44 17.31
N ASN A 51 -0.97 -7.71 17.68
CA ASN A 51 -1.54 -8.88 16.98
C ASN A 51 -1.25 -8.88 15.48
N ALA A 52 -0.06 -8.42 15.10
CA ALA A 52 0.30 -8.23 13.71
C ALA A 52 0.36 -9.55 12.93
N LEU A 53 0.90 -10.62 13.53
CA LEU A 53 0.98 -11.93 12.89
C LEU A 53 -0.42 -12.49 12.61
N ASP A 54 -1.33 -12.40 13.57
CA ASP A 54 -2.73 -12.83 13.39
C ASP A 54 -3.41 -12.03 12.28
N LYS A 55 -3.14 -10.74 12.19
CA LYS A 55 -3.67 -9.88 11.11
C LYS A 55 -3.16 -10.33 9.74
N VAL A 56 -1.88 -10.64 9.64
CA VAL A 56 -1.29 -11.14 8.38
C VAL A 56 -1.90 -12.49 8.00
N GLU A 57 -2.06 -13.40 8.97
CA GLU A 57 -2.67 -14.71 8.72
C GLU A 57 -4.13 -14.61 8.27
N ALA A 58 -4.85 -13.56 8.69
CA ALA A 58 -6.23 -13.32 8.30
C ALA A 58 -6.36 -12.66 6.90
N MET A 59 -5.27 -12.21 6.31
CA MET A 59 -5.22 -11.69 4.94
C MET A 59 -4.64 -12.74 4.00
N ARG A 60 -4.84 -12.55 2.70
CA ARG A 60 -4.20 -13.38 1.69
C ARG A 60 -3.73 -12.57 0.49
N GLY A 61 -2.60 -12.97 -0.07
CA GLY A 61 -2.18 -12.53 -1.38
C GLY A 61 -2.92 -13.32 -2.46
N VAL A 62 -3.32 -12.65 -3.51
CA VAL A 62 -4.05 -13.28 -4.62
C VAL A 62 -3.42 -12.93 -5.96
N SER A 63 -3.54 -13.83 -6.92
CA SER A 63 -3.41 -13.48 -8.33
C SER A 63 -4.81 -13.30 -8.92
N PHE A 64 -4.93 -12.41 -9.89
CA PHE A 64 -6.22 -12.11 -10.50
C PHE A 64 -6.04 -11.67 -11.95
N THR A 65 -7.12 -11.69 -12.71
CA THR A 65 -7.20 -11.05 -14.01
C THR A 65 -8.00 -9.76 -13.87
N ARG A 66 -7.41 -8.63 -14.26
CA ARG A 66 -8.11 -7.35 -14.24
C ARG A 66 -9.14 -7.31 -15.37
N ARG A 67 -10.41 -7.18 -15.02
CA ARG A 67 -11.52 -7.23 -15.99
C ARG A 67 -11.40 -6.19 -17.09
N SER A 68 -10.95 -4.98 -16.76
CA SER A 68 -10.86 -3.88 -17.72
C SER A 68 -9.78 -4.05 -18.78
N THR A 69 -8.72 -4.82 -18.51
CA THR A 69 -7.57 -4.96 -19.40
C THR A 69 -7.26 -6.39 -19.83
N GLY A 70 -7.82 -7.40 -19.14
CA GLY A 70 -7.48 -8.80 -19.34
C GLY A 70 -6.08 -9.19 -18.84
N ARG A 71 -5.37 -8.28 -18.16
CA ARG A 71 -4.01 -8.53 -17.66
C ARG A 71 -4.03 -9.25 -16.32
N THR A 72 -3.10 -10.17 -16.14
CA THR A 72 -2.87 -10.82 -14.85
C THR A 72 -2.14 -9.86 -13.90
N GLY A 73 -2.59 -9.81 -12.66
CA GLY A 73 -1.98 -9.05 -11.59
C GLY A 73 -1.89 -9.86 -10.31
N ILE A 74 -1.22 -9.30 -9.34
CA ILE A 74 -1.18 -9.82 -7.97
C ILE A 74 -1.52 -8.69 -7.00
N GLY A 75 -2.08 -9.03 -5.86
CA GLY A 75 -2.44 -8.05 -4.85
C GLY A 75 -3.25 -8.66 -3.72
N VAL A 76 -4.07 -7.83 -3.12
CA VAL A 76 -5.01 -8.23 -2.06
C VAL A 76 -6.43 -7.85 -2.47
N ILE A 77 -7.42 -8.39 -1.77
CA ILE A 77 -8.83 -8.02 -1.96
C ILE A 77 -9.20 -6.99 -0.89
N ALA A 78 -9.62 -5.80 -1.32
CA ALA A 78 -9.89 -4.69 -0.41
C ALA A 78 -10.94 -5.03 0.66
N GLN A 79 -11.97 -5.79 0.31
CA GLN A 79 -12.99 -6.23 1.25
C GLN A 79 -12.41 -7.11 2.36
N GLU A 80 -11.50 -8.01 2.02
CA GLU A 80 -10.84 -8.87 3.00
C GLU A 80 -9.90 -8.06 3.91
N VAL A 81 -9.14 -7.15 3.33
CA VAL A 81 -8.25 -6.26 4.09
C VAL A 81 -9.03 -5.39 5.07
N ARG A 82 -10.21 -4.89 4.65
CA ARG A 82 -11.04 -4.03 5.50
C ARG A 82 -11.49 -4.71 6.80
N GLU A 83 -11.70 -6.02 6.77
CA GLU A 83 -12.07 -6.77 7.97
C GLU A 83 -10.96 -6.78 9.04
N VAL A 84 -9.72 -6.58 8.63
CA VAL A 84 -8.52 -6.72 9.46
C VAL A 84 -7.84 -5.37 9.70
N LEU A 85 -7.74 -4.55 8.67
CA LEU A 85 -7.03 -3.27 8.64
C LEU A 85 -7.90 -2.20 7.96
N PRO A 86 -9.04 -1.83 8.56
CA PRO A 86 -9.95 -0.85 7.94
C PRO A 86 -9.28 0.51 7.68
N GLU A 87 -8.27 0.87 8.45
CA GLU A 87 -7.57 2.15 8.36
C GLU A 87 -6.75 2.34 7.07
N ILE A 88 -6.49 1.29 6.30
CA ILE A 88 -5.79 1.37 5.01
C ILE A 88 -6.70 1.11 3.81
N VAL A 89 -8.00 1.04 4.02
CA VAL A 89 -8.99 0.81 2.97
C VAL A 89 -9.87 2.04 2.82
N PHE A 90 -10.02 2.51 1.60
CA PHE A 90 -10.75 3.73 1.28
C PHE A 90 -11.84 3.43 0.24
N GLU A 91 -12.98 4.08 0.40
CA GLU A 91 -14.11 3.94 -0.52
C GLU A 91 -14.26 5.23 -1.33
N ASN A 92 -14.35 5.11 -2.65
CA ASN A 92 -14.60 6.26 -3.52
C ASN A 92 -16.11 6.55 -3.66
N LYS A 93 -16.44 7.60 -4.42
CA LYS A 93 -17.84 8.03 -4.64
C LYS A 93 -18.72 6.97 -5.28
N ASN A 94 -18.13 6.02 -6.02
CA ASN A 94 -18.83 4.96 -6.72
C ASN A 94 -18.91 3.65 -5.90
N GLY A 95 -18.49 3.68 -4.65
CA GLY A 95 -18.49 2.50 -3.78
C GLY A 95 -17.36 1.53 -4.04
N LEU A 96 -16.39 1.85 -4.90
CA LEU A 96 -15.22 1.02 -5.14
C LEU A 96 -14.20 1.21 -4.02
N LEU A 97 -13.66 0.11 -3.53
CA LEU A 97 -12.65 0.11 -2.49
C LEU A 97 -11.24 0.14 -3.08
N SER A 98 -10.36 0.85 -2.40
CA SER A 98 -8.93 0.91 -2.70
C SER A 98 -8.13 0.64 -1.44
N VAL A 99 -6.91 0.17 -1.61
CA VAL A 99 -6.00 -0.17 -0.51
C VAL A 99 -4.76 0.70 -0.60
N ASP A 100 -4.35 1.27 0.53
CA ASP A 100 -3.04 1.88 0.67
C ASP A 100 -2.00 0.78 0.86
N TYR A 101 -1.50 0.25 -0.26
CA TYR A 101 -0.61 -0.90 -0.27
C TYR A 101 0.68 -0.67 0.51
N GLY A 102 1.26 0.52 0.44
CA GLY A 102 2.51 0.84 1.12
C GLY A 102 2.40 0.67 2.64
N ASN A 103 1.23 0.92 3.21
CA ASN A 103 1.02 0.87 4.65
C ASN A 103 0.89 -0.56 5.20
N ILE A 104 0.68 -1.55 4.34
CA ILE A 104 0.76 -2.97 4.73
C ILE A 104 2.15 -3.30 5.30
N SER A 105 3.19 -2.62 4.83
CA SER A 105 4.56 -2.83 5.31
C SER A 105 4.70 -2.67 6.82
N ALA A 106 3.96 -1.75 7.43
CA ALA A 106 4.00 -1.52 8.88
C ALA A 106 3.51 -2.75 9.67
N VAL A 107 2.45 -3.39 9.18
CA VAL A 107 1.94 -4.63 9.79
C VAL A 107 2.90 -5.78 9.57
N LEU A 108 3.50 -5.88 8.39
CA LEU A 108 4.51 -6.91 8.09
C LEU A 108 5.74 -6.79 8.99
N ILE A 109 6.19 -5.56 9.30
CA ILE A 109 7.32 -5.33 10.22
C ILE A 109 7.02 -5.98 11.58
N GLU A 110 5.87 -5.69 12.16
CA GLU A 110 5.53 -6.23 13.48
C GLU A 110 5.16 -7.72 13.43
N ALA A 111 4.57 -8.21 12.34
CA ALA A 111 4.30 -9.63 12.14
C ALA A 111 5.60 -10.46 12.07
N ILE A 112 6.63 -9.94 11.40
CA ILE A 112 7.95 -10.59 11.34
C ILE A 112 8.56 -10.67 12.74
N LYS A 113 8.44 -9.62 13.54
CA LYS A 113 8.94 -9.62 14.92
C LYS A 113 8.20 -10.62 15.80
N ASP A 114 6.87 -10.71 15.67
CA ASP A 114 6.06 -11.71 16.37
C ASP A 114 6.50 -13.12 15.99
N LEU A 115 6.70 -13.38 14.70
CA LEU A 115 7.15 -14.67 14.20
C LEU A 115 8.55 -15.01 14.71
N LYS A 116 9.46 -14.03 14.75
CA LYS A 116 10.79 -14.23 15.32
C LYS A 116 10.71 -14.61 16.79
N ALA A 117 9.85 -13.96 17.56
CA ALA A 117 9.65 -14.27 18.97
C ALA A 117 9.16 -15.72 19.17
N GLU A 118 8.23 -16.19 18.32
CA GLU A 118 7.77 -17.57 18.35
C GLU A 118 8.88 -18.58 18.02
N ILE A 119 9.72 -18.25 17.01
CA ILE A 119 10.87 -19.08 16.66
C ILE A 119 11.86 -19.17 17.82
N ASP A 120 12.18 -18.03 18.44
CA ASP A 120 13.11 -17.98 19.58
C ASP A 120 12.56 -18.79 20.78
N ALA A 121 11.25 -18.70 21.03
CA ALA A 121 10.61 -19.50 22.07
C ALA A 121 10.67 -21.01 21.79
N LEU A 122 10.47 -21.40 20.52
CA LEU A 122 10.60 -22.79 20.07
C LEU A 122 12.03 -23.30 20.23
N LYS A 123 13.02 -22.51 19.85
CA LYS A 123 14.45 -22.87 19.99
C LYS A 123 14.84 -23.16 21.45
N LYS A 124 14.27 -22.43 22.40
CA LYS A 124 14.51 -22.65 23.84
C LYS A 124 13.96 -23.97 24.35
N LYS A 125 13.00 -24.57 23.63
CA LYS A 125 12.40 -25.86 24.01
C LYS A 125 13.12 -27.05 23.40
N LEU A 126 14.06 -26.81 22.49
CA LEU A 126 14.85 -27.86 21.87
C LEU A 126 15.97 -28.32 22.78
N PRO A 127 16.29 -29.65 22.82
CA PRO A 127 17.41 -30.19 23.60
C PRO A 127 18.78 -29.71 23.09
#